data_aa53b088a24cf6280ada969e4ed1d16f
#
_entry.id   aa53b088a24cf6280ada969e4ed1d16f
#
_cell.length_a   1.000
_cell.length_b   1.000
_cell.length_c   1.000
_cell.angle_alpha   90.00
_cell.angle_beta   90.00
_cell.angle_gamma   90.00
#
_symmetry.space_group_name_H-M   'P 1'
#
loop_
_entity.id
_entity.type
_entity.pdbx_description
1 polymer ?
#
loop_
_entity_poly.entity_id
_entity_poly.type
_entity_poly.pdbx_seq_one_letter_code
_entity_poly.pdbx_strand_id
1 'polypeptide(L)'
;GMKVVRGKDEIQAAIDSSQREALAYFGRDEIYMERYLTKPRHVEVQVLCDQHGNAIYLGTRDCSAQRRHQKLIEEAPAFDIPESILRQMGEAAVSVAKGCDYVNAGTVEFLYENEEFYYLEMNTRLQVEHPVTEMVTGIDLVEQQLRVAFGEELSIAQEDVEITGHAIEVRINAEDPAEGQFLPSPGRLATFKASAGFGTRWDGGYEEGDEISQFYDNLVGKLICWGKDRETAIARTIRALEEFEVSGLSTTIPADLAILRHPDFQANKHSTKWVEEGLDLTGVKGSDTENIEDGSNSVVRTTDVEVNGKRFSVSMSVPSGKNQIRRSASSTGASASGGDGKISVPMQGTIVKIQVAVGDTVESGDILLVLEAMKMENNISSDVDGTISEIGVSEGDSVGAGDIVIVIDPDS
;
A
#
# COMPACT_ATOMS: atom_id res chain seq x y z
N GLY A 1 9.22 -10.47 -18.48
CA GLY A 1 10.37 -10.94 -19.12
C GLY A 1 11.72 -10.60 -18.52
N MET A 2 11.83 -10.22 -17.22
CA MET A 2 13.14 -9.98 -16.58
C MET A 2 13.74 -11.31 -16.09
N LYS A 3 15.04 -11.52 -16.34
CA LYS A 3 15.79 -12.69 -15.86
C LYS A 3 17.02 -12.22 -15.11
N VAL A 4 17.20 -12.67 -13.88
CA VAL A 4 18.41 -12.38 -13.10
C VAL A 4 19.50 -13.38 -13.49
N VAL A 5 20.66 -12.89 -13.89
CA VAL A 5 21.84 -13.68 -14.28
C VAL A 5 22.92 -13.50 -13.24
N ARG A 6 23.35 -14.58 -12.62
CA ARG A 6 24.39 -14.57 -11.55
C ARG A 6 25.75 -15.05 -12.04
N GLY A 7 25.79 -15.74 -13.17
CA GLY A 7 27.01 -16.29 -13.76
C GLY A 7 27.04 -16.17 -15.28
N LYS A 8 28.23 -16.21 -15.86
CA LYS A 8 28.41 -16.10 -17.33
C LYS A 8 27.76 -17.26 -18.08
N ASP A 9 27.66 -18.42 -17.47
CA ASP A 9 27.05 -19.63 -17.99
C ASP A 9 25.52 -19.53 -18.14
N GLU A 10 24.88 -18.62 -17.40
CA GLU A 10 23.43 -18.39 -17.45
C GLU A 10 23.01 -17.38 -18.55
N ILE A 11 23.96 -16.58 -19.07
CA ILE A 11 23.67 -15.44 -19.95
C ILE A 11 22.88 -15.88 -21.19
N GLN A 12 23.34 -16.91 -21.92
CA GLN A 12 22.71 -17.30 -23.18
C GLN A 12 21.28 -17.82 -22.96
N ALA A 13 21.06 -18.62 -21.93
CA ALA A 13 19.73 -19.12 -21.59
C ALA A 13 18.76 -17.99 -21.19
N ALA A 14 19.26 -16.99 -20.46
CA ALA A 14 18.47 -15.81 -20.09
C ALA A 14 18.10 -14.96 -21.32
N ILE A 15 19.05 -14.76 -22.25
CA ILE A 15 18.82 -14.05 -23.53
C ILE A 15 17.72 -14.78 -24.31
N ASP A 16 17.91 -16.07 -24.59
CA ASP A 16 16.98 -16.86 -25.40
C ASP A 16 15.56 -16.89 -24.80
N SER A 17 15.47 -16.95 -23.47
CA SER A 17 14.19 -16.92 -22.76
C SER A 17 13.52 -15.56 -22.87
N SER A 18 14.27 -14.47 -22.57
CA SER A 18 13.74 -13.11 -22.59
C SER A 18 13.32 -12.68 -24.01
N GLN A 19 14.08 -13.04 -25.04
CA GLN A 19 13.73 -12.76 -26.44
C GLN A 19 12.45 -13.48 -26.86
N ARG A 20 12.28 -14.76 -26.50
CA ARG A 20 11.03 -15.49 -26.80
C ARG A 20 9.83 -14.84 -26.12
N GLU A 21 9.96 -14.46 -24.85
CA GLU A 21 8.88 -13.76 -24.12
C GLU A 21 8.59 -12.40 -24.76
N ALA A 22 9.63 -11.60 -25.06
CA ALA A 22 9.46 -10.29 -25.67
C ALA A 22 8.76 -10.39 -27.04
N LEU A 23 9.16 -11.35 -27.88
CA LEU A 23 8.52 -11.58 -29.16
C LEU A 23 7.05 -12.01 -29.03
N ALA A 24 6.75 -12.87 -28.06
CA ALA A 24 5.39 -13.37 -27.83
C ALA A 24 4.43 -12.26 -27.34
N TYR A 25 4.87 -11.40 -26.42
CA TYR A 25 4.01 -10.39 -25.80
C TYR A 25 4.04 -9.03 -26.49
N PHE A 26 5.18 -8.65 -27.08
CA PHE A 26 5.37 -7.29 -27.64
C PHE A 26 5.59 -7.29 -29.16
N GLY A 27 5.69 -8.48 -29.79
CA GLY A 27 5.96 -8.62 -31.22
C GLY A 27 7.37 -8.20 -31.64
N ARG A 28 8.28 -7.99 -30.69
CA ARG A 28 9.67 -7.57 -30.89
C ARG A 28 10.56 -8.34 -29.90
N ASP A 29 11.76 -8.70 -30.33
CA ASP A 29 12.69 -9.54 -29.60
C ASP A 29 13.89 -8.75 -29.01
N GLU A 30 13.85 -7.42 -29.10
CA GLU A 30 14.91 -6.60 -28.51
C GLU A 30 14.88 -6.70 -26.99
N ILE A 31 16.03 -6.97 -26.43
CA ILE A 31 16.30 -7.02 -25.00
C ILE A 31 17.50 -6.13 -24.66
N TYR A 32 17.60 -5.74 -23.41
CA TYR A 32 18.77 -5.06 -22.89
C TYR A 32 19.21 -5.70 -21.56
N MET A 33 20.39 -5.37 -21.10
CA MET A 33 20.97 -5.91 -19.88
C MET A 33 21.31 -4.74 -18.97
N GLU A 34 20.92 -4.87 -17.71
CA GLU A 34 21.18 -3.89 -16.65
C GLU A 34 21.98 -4.53 -15.51
N ARG A 35 22.64 -3.68 -14.72
CA ARG A 35 23.22 -4.10 -13.45
C ARG A 35 22.09 -4.46 -12.48
N TYR A 36 22.15 -5.68 -11.93
CA TYR A 36 21.21 -6.13 -10.90
C TYR A 36 21.73 -5.75 -9.52
N LEU A 37 20.93 -5.00 -8.77
CA LEU A 37 21.18 -4.68 -7.37
C LEU A 37 20.46 -5.68 -6.47
N THR A 38 21.16 -6.19 -5.46
CA THR A 38 20.65 -7.30 -4.64
C THR A 38 19.76 -6.86 -3.49
N LYS A 39 20.16 -5.77 -2.82
CA LYS A 39 19.47 -5.19 -1.65
C LYS A 39 19.45 -3.66 -1.74
N PRO A 40 18.93 -3.10 -2.84
CA PRO A 40 18.92 -1.65 -2.99
C PRO A 40 17.91 -1.01 -2.01
N ARG A 41 18.24 0.20 -1.61
CA ARG A 41 17.27 1.15 -1.05
C ARG A 41 16.73 2.02 -2.15
N HIS A 42 15.48 2.40 -2.05
CA HIS A 42 14.84 3.36 -2.94
C HIS A 42 14.94 4.74 -2.30
N VAL A 43 15.85 5.55 -2.81
CA VAL A 43 16.08 6.91 -2.32
C VAL A 43 15.76 7.88 -3.43
N GLU A 44 14.99 8.91 -3.11
CA GLU A 44 14.55 9.90 -4.10
C GLU A 44 14.83 11.31 -3.63
N VAL A 45 14.93 12.23 -4.58
CA VAL A 45 15.24 13.64 -4.35
C VAL A 45 14.13 14.52 -4.87
N GLN A 46 13.55 15.34 -3.99
CA GLN A 46 12.57 16.35 -4.37
C GLN A 46 13.30 17.51 -5.07
N VAL A 47 12.90 17.83 -6.30
CA VAL A 47 13.36 19.01 -7.00
C VAL A 47 12.25 20.04 -7.18
N LEU A 48 12.63 21.30 -7.23
CA LEU A 48 11.75 22.43 -7.53
C LEU A 48 12.47 23.35 -8.53
N CYS A 49 11.82 23.64 -9.65
CA CYS A 49 12.37 24.37 -10.77
C CYS A 49 11.41 25.47 -11.22
N ASP A 50 11.93 26.64 -11.60
CA ASP A 50 11.13 27.73 -12.17
C ASP A 50 11.31 27.85 -13.68
N GLN A 51 10.58 28.79 -14.28
CA GLN A 51 10.66 29.11 -15.71
C GLN A 51 11.90 29.98 -16.08
N HIS A 52 12.66 30.41 -15.09
CA HIS A 52 13.81 31.32 -15.23
C HIS A 52 15.15 30.58 -15.21
N GLY A 53 15.10 29.24 -15.10
CA GLY A 53 16.30 28.37 -15.09
C GLY A 53 16.87 28.10 -13.70
N ASN A 54 16.19 28.56 -12.64
CA ASN A 54 16.56 28.22 -11.28
C ASN A 54 16.02 26.80 -10.97
N ALA A 55 16.85 26.00 -10.31
CA ALA A 55 16.47 24.67 -9.85
C ALA A 55 17.22 24.38 -8.55
N ILE A 56 16.47 23.92 -7.56
CA ILE A 56 16.96 23.51 -6.24
C ILE A 56 16.48 22.10 -5.90
N TYR A 57 17.14 21.45 -4.94
CA TYR A 57 16.63 20.22 -4.32
C TYR A 57 16.27 20.46 -2.86
N LEU A 58 15.22 19.78 -2.40
CA LEU A 58 14.62 19.98 -1.08
C LEU A 58 14.85 18.77 -0.15
N GLY A 59 16.01 18.13 -0.29
CA GLY A 59 16.37 16.93 0.47
C GLY A 59 15.93 15.64 -0.19
N THR A 60 16.08 14.57 0.57
CA THR A 60 15.88 13.19 0.12
C THR A 60 14.76 12.52 0.90
N ARG A 61 14.14 11.51 0.28
CA ARG A 61 13.22 10.57 0.92
C ARG A 61 13.71 9.15 0.75
N ASP A 62 13.48 8.29 1.72
CA ASP A 62 13.64 6.85 1.60
C ASP A 62 12.26 6.20 1.47
N CYS A 63 12.07 5.44 0.41
CA CYS A 63 10.84 4.75 0.07
C CYS A 63 11.04 3.24 -0.02
N SER A 64 12.03 2.70 0.72
CA SER A 64 12.40 1.28 0.65
C SER A 64 11.39 0.35 1.33
N ALA A 65 10.58 0.85 2.28
CA ALA A 65 9.50 0.07 2.88
C ALA A 65 8.31 -0.02 1.91
N GLN A 66 8.41 -0.97 0.98
CA GLN A 66 7.46 -1.16 -0.12
C GLN A 66 7.16 -2.64 -0.35
N ARG A 67 6.03 -2.94 -0.98
CA ARG A 67 5.60 -4.26 -1.39
C ARG A 67 5.19 -4.25 -2.85
N ARG A 68 5.73 -5.15 -3.66
CA ARG A 68 5.46 -5.21 -5.12
C ARG A 68 5.58 -3.84 -5.79
N HIS A 69 6.63 -3.09 -5.44
CA HIS A 69 6.89 -1.71 -5.89
C HIS A 69 5.84 -0.67 -5.42
N GLN A 70 4.94 -1.02 -4.53
CA GLN A 70 4.01 -0.09 -3.89
C GLN A 70 4.59 0.36 -2.56
N LYS A 71 4.84 1.65 -2.41
CA LYS A 71 5.37 2.27 -1.19
C LYS A 71 4.32 2.16 -0.07
N LEU A 72 4.75 1.77 1.14
CA LEU A 72 3.91 1.65 2.34
C LEU A 72 4.27 2.72 3.36
N ILE A 73 5.59 2.87 3.59
CA ILE A 73 6.14 3.85 4.54
C ILE A 73 7.28 4.59 3.85
N GLU A 74 7.24 5.91 3.93
CA GLU A 74 8.27 6.80 3.42
C GLU A 74 8.82 7.66 4.54
N GLU A 75 10.11 7.99 4.48
CA GLU A 75 10.76 8.84 5.49
C GLU A 75 11.66 9.91 4.86
N ALA A 76 11.78 11.06 5.52
CA ALA A 76 12.67 12.15 5.16
C ALA A 76 13.39 12.71 6.41
N PRO A 77 14.69 13.06 6.25
CA PRO A 77 15.57 12.71 5.14
C PRO A 77 15.88 11.22 5.10
N ALA A 78 16.39 10.71 3.96
CA ALA A 78 16.90 9.34 3.89
C ALA A 78 18.00 9.15 4.97
N PHE A 79 17.78 8.16 5.84
CA PHE A 79 18.60 7.97 7.05
C PHE A 79 19.81 7.07 6.76
N ASP A 80 20.90 7.27 7.53
CA ASP A 80 22.12 6.45 7.46
C ASP A 80 22.75 6.38 6.05
N ILE A 81 22.80 7.53 5.38
CA ILE A 81 23.54 7.77 4.14
C ILE A 81 24.50 8.91 4.38
N PRO A 82 25.80 8.77 3.99
CA PRO A 82 26.77 9.85 4.16
C PRO A 82 26.29 11.16 3.53
N GLU A 83 26.43 12.28 4.25
CA GLU A 83 25.97 13.60 3.78
C GLU A 83 26.57 13.98 2.42
N SER A 84 27.82 13.57 2.17
CA SER A 84 28.49 13.79 0.88
C SER A 84 27.76 13.08 -0.28
N ILE A 85 27.17 11.91 -0.04
CA ILE A 85 26.39 11.18 -1.04
C ILE A 85 25.02 11.81 -1.20
N LEU A 86 24.34 12.17 -0.10
CA LEU A 86 23.05 12.88 -0.18
C LEU A 86 23.17 14.17 -1.00
N ARG A 87 24.24 14.92 -0.79
CA ARG A 87 24.54 16.12 -1.61
C ARG A 87 24.77 15.79 -3.08
N GLN A 88 25.56 14.76 -3.39
CA GLN A 88 25.79 14.32 -4.77
C GLN A 88 24.48 13.88 -5.44
N MET A 89 23.59 13.18 -4.74
CA MET A 89 22.26 12.82 -5.24
C MET A 89 21.45 14.08 -5.54
N GLY A 90 21.44 15.07 -4.64
CA GLY A 90 20.79 16.36 -4.84
C GLY A 90 21.29 17.10 -6.08
N GLU A 91 22.62 17.23 -6.22
CA GLU A 91 23.27 17.87 -7.38
C GLU A 91 22.96 17.11 -8.69
N ALA A 92 22.96 15.77 -8.65
CA ALA A 92 22.60 14.94 -9.79
C ALA A 92 21.14 15.16 -10.20
N ALA A 93 20.21 15.21 -9.22
CA ALA A 93 18.79 15.45 -9.47
C ALA A 93 18.54 16.82 -10.11
N VAL A 94 19.19 17.87 -9.62
CA VAL A 94 19.15 19.20 -10.23
C VAL A 94 19.71 19.18 -11.65
N SER A 95 20.81 18.43 -11.88
CA SER A 95 21.39 18.30 -13.21
C SER A 95 20.46 17.59 -14.19
N VAL A 96 19.74 16.54 -13.75
CA VAL A 96 18.71 15.87 -14.55
C VAL A 96 17.60 16.85 -14.90
N ALA A 97 17.04 17.57 -13.92
CA ALA A 97 15.96 18.52 -14.13
C ALA A 97 16.37 19.64 -15.11
N LYS A 98 17.55 20.21 -14.94
CA LYS A 98 18.07 21.25 -15.87
C LYS A 98 18.35 20.70 -17.25
N GLY A 99 18.82 19.46 -17.35
CA GLY A 99 19.14 18.82 -18.64
C GLY A 99 17.92 18.56 -19.54
N CYS A 100 16.72 18.57 -18.98
CA CYS A 100 15.46 18.42 -19.71
C CYS A 100 14.57 19.68 -19.64
N ASP A 101 15.12 20.83 -19.21
CA ASP A 101 14.39 22.09 -19.04
C ASP A 101 13.10 21.93 -18.20
N TYR A 102 13.20 21.13 -17.13
CA TYR A 102 12.06 20.84 -16.26
C TYR A 102 11.61 22.06 -15.48
N VAL A 103 10.32 22.23 -15.36
CA VAL A 103 9.67 23.32 -14.60
C VAL A 103 8.68 22.74 -13.62
N ASN A 104 8.59 23.30 -12.42
CA ASN A 104 7.71 22.94 -11.32
C ASN A 104 8.30 21.88 -10.36
N ALA A 105 7.49 21.31 -9.46
CA ALA A 105 7.91 20.27 -8.53
C ALA A 105 8.01 18.93 -9.23
N GLY A 106 9.12 18.24 -9.04
CA GLY A 106 9.37 16.89 -9.56
C GLY A 106 10.22 16.08 -8.61
N THR A 107 10.37 14.80 -8.88
CA THR A 107 11.17 13.90 -8.05
C THR A 107 12.07 13.06 -8.93
N VAL A 108 13.34 12.96 -8.57
CA VAL A 108 14.31 12.08 -9.22
C VAL A 108 14.55 10.89 -8.29
N GLU A 109 14.29 9.71 -8.79
CA GLU A 109 14.40 8.45 -8.06
C GLU A 109 15.73 7.75 -8.34
N PHE A 110 16.32 7.19 -7.30
CA PHE A 110 17.59 6.47 -7.33
C PHE A 110 17.48 5.14 -6.58
N LEU A 111 18.27 4.19 -7.03
CA LEU A 111 18.58 2.99 -6.24
C LEU A 111 19.94 3.20 -5.57
N TYR A 112 19.99 3.00 -4.25
CA TYR A 112 21.19 3.15 -3.44
C TYR A 112 21.63 1.81 -2.85
N GLU A 113 22.87 1.41 -3.09
CA GLU A 113 23.47 0.19 -2.53
C GLU A 113 24.99 0.37 -2.42
N ASN A 114 25.58 -0.02 -1.27
CA ASN A 114 27.04 -0.01 -1.05
C ASN A 114 27.71 1.35 -1.31
N GLU A 115 27.12 2.43 -0.80
CA GLU A 115 27.60 3.81 -0.97
C GLU A 115 27.65 4.30 -2.44
N GLU A 116 26.99 3.59 -3.35
CA GLU A 116 26.79 3.99 -4.74
C GLU A 116 25.30 4.23 -5.00
N PHE A 117 24.97 5.19 -5.86
CA PHE A 117 23.60 5.45 -6.28
C PHE A 117 23.46 5.44 -7.79
N TYR A 118 22.32 4.99 -8.26
CA TYR A 118 22.01 4.80 -9.67
C TYR A 118 20.68 5.47 -9.99
N TYR A 119 20.67 6.30 -11.03
CA TYR A 119 19.46 6.93 -11.53
C TYR A 119 18.46 5.83 -11.98
N LEU A 120 17.23 5.98 -11.56
CA LEU A 120 16.13 5.10 -11.97
C LEU A 120 15.21 5.83 -12.95
N GLU A 121 14.51 6.87 -12.47
CA GLU A 121 13.59 7.67 -13.27
C GLU A 121 13.38 9.07 -12.69
N MET A 122 12.67 9.90 -13.44
CA MET A 122 12.16 11.18 -12.95
C MET A 122 10.64 11.20 -13.04
N ASN A 123 9.98 11.47 -11.91
CA ASN A 123 8.56 11.69 -11.84
C ASN A 123 8.27 13.19 -12.02
N THR A 124 7.62 13.54 -13.13
CA THR A 124 7.31 14.93 -13.51
C THR A 124 5.99 15.41 -12.90
N ARG A 125 5.82 15.18 -11.63
CA ARG A 125 4.63 15.52 -10.84
C ARG A 125 4.97 15.57 -9.36
N LEU A 126 4.05 16.12 -8.57
CA LEU A 126 4.05 15.96 -7.13
C LEU A 126 3.72 14.49 -6.78
N GLN A 127 4.46 13.91 -5.85
CA GLN A 127 4.23 12.53 -5.39
C GLN A 127 3.39 12.49 -4.12
N VAL A 128 2.86 11.30 -3.79
CA VAL A 128 2.05 11.06 -2.59
C VAL A 128 2.85 11.46 -1.35
N GLU A 129 4.12 11.10 -1.29
CA GLU A 129 5.04 11.22 -0.16
C GLU A 129 5.71 12.62 -0.01
N HIS A 130 5.27 13.63 -0.78
CA HIS A 130 5.80 14.99 -0.63
C HIS A 130 5.66 15.59 0.80
N PRO A 131 4.64 15.21 1.59
CA PRO A 131 4.47 15.79 2.93
C PRO A 131 5.64 15.56 3.88
N VAL A 132 6.39 14.44 3.77
CA VAL A 132 7.57 14.27 4.64
C VAL A 132 8.66 15.29 4.34
N THR A 133 8.81 15.70 3.07
CA THR A 133 9.71 16.80 2.68
C THR A 133 9.21 18.12 3.24
N GLU A 134 7.92 18.43 3.14
CA GLU A 134 7.32 19.65 3.70
C GLU A 134 7.52 19.72 5.21
N MET A 135 7.34 18.61 5.93
CA MET A 135 7.49 18.55 7.38
C MET A 135 8.92 18.79 7.87
N VAL A 136 9.93 18.42 7.10
CA VAL A 136 11.34 18.61 7.50
C VAL A 136 11.95 19.90 6.97
N THR A 137 11.39 20.48 5.89
CA THR A 137 11.88 21.74 5.31
C THR A 137 11.07 22.97 5.72
N GLY A 138 9.81 22.78 6.10
CA GLY A 138 8.86 23.88 6.31
C GLY A 138 8.40 24.59 5.03
N ILE A 139 8.67 24.00 3.85
CA ILE A 139 8.31 24.54 2.54
C ILE A 139 7.03 23.86 2.05
N ASP A 140 5.98 24.65 1.78
CA ASP A 140 4.74 24.18 1.15
C ASP A 140 4.97 23.99 -0.36
N LEU A 141 5.06 22.73 -0.79
CA LEU A 141 5.33 22.38 -2.19
C LEU A 141 4.17 22.73 -3.13
N VAL A 142 2.94 22.65 -2.65
CA VAL A 142 1.76 23.01 -3.46
C VAL A 142 1.70 24.53 -3.67
N GLU A 143 2.02 25.31 -2.64
CA GLU A 143 2.17 26.75 -2.80
C GLU A 143 3.25 27.08 -3.82
N GLN A 144 4.42 26.45 -3.74
CA GLN A 144 5.50 26.67 -4.70
C GLN A 144 5.11 26.27 -6.13
N GLN A 145 4.37 25.17 -6.30
CA GLN A 145 3.84 24.79 -7.61
C GLN A 145 2.97 25.89 -8.23
N LEU A 146 2.08 26.48 -7.43
CA LEU A 146 1.22 27.57 -7.88
C LEU A 146 2.00 28.83 -8.23
N ARG A 147 2.99 29.22 -7.39
CA ARG A 147 3.86 30.38 -7.67
C ARG A 147 4.64 30.24 -8.97
N VAL A 148 5.27 29.07 -9.17
CA VAL A 148 6.00 28.77 -10.40
C VAL A 148 5.06 28.77 -11.61
N ALA A 149 3.85 28.23 -11.49
CA ALA A 149 2.85 28.24 -12.56
C ALA A 149 2.40 29.67 -12.93
N PHE A 150 2.39 30.61 -11.97
CA PHE A 150 2.16 32.02 -12.19
C PHE A 150 3.35 32.73 -12.85
N GLY A 151 4.50 32.07 -13.03
CA GLY A 151 5.71 32.63 -13.63
C GLY A 151 6.61 33.35 -12.65
N GLU A 152 6.43 33.17 -11.35
CA GLU A 152 7.32 33.71 -10.32
C GLU A 152 8.68 32.99 -10.33
N GLU A 153 9.76 33.73 -10.06
CA GLU A 153 11.05 33.14 -9.75
C GLU A 153 11.01 32.45 -8.39
N LEU A 154 11.83 31.40 -8.22
CA LEU A 154 11.99 30.76 -6.91
C LEU A 154 12.48 31.79 -5.89
N SER A 155 11.72 31.97 -4.82
CA SER A 155 12.07 32.86 -3.71
C SER A 155 13.02 32.20 -2.69
N ILE A 156 13.38 30.93 -2.90
CA ILE A 156 14.19 30.10 -2.02
C ILE A 156 15.46 29.73 -2.78
N ALA A 157 16.62 30.07 -2.23
CA ALA A 157 17.91 29.62 -2.75
C ALA A 157 18.29 28.24 -2.15
N GLN A 158 19.23 27.53 -2.77
CA GLN A 158 19.66 26.22 -2.27
C GLN A 158 20.22 26.28 -0.83
N GLU A 159 20.92 27.37 -0.51
CA GLU A 159 21.48 27.60 0.83
C GLU A 159 20.44 27.91 1.92
N ASP A 160 19.22 28.25 1.53
CA ASP A 160 18.10 28.52 2.45
C ASP A 160 17.35 27.21 2.83
N VAL A 161 17.63 26.11 2.15
CA VAL A 161 16.98 24.84 2.41
C VAL A 161 17.61 24.18 3.64
N GLU A 162 16.88 24.23 4.75
CA GLU A 162 17.29 23.60 6.00
C GLU A 162 16.42 22.35 6.27
N ILE A 163 17.08 21.27 6.65
CA ILE A 163 16.39 20.02 7.06
C ILE A 163 16.35 19.99 8.59
N THR A 164 15.15 19.98 9.15
CA THR A 164 14.95 19.97 10.60
C THR A 164 14.19 18.72 11.05
N GLY A 165 14.83 17.91 11.88
CA GLY A 165 14.23 16.69 12.43
C GLY A 165 14.11 15.58 11.41
N HIS A 166 13.07 14.75 11.58
CA HIS A 166 12.78 13.60 10.75
C HIS A 166 11.27 13.39 10.63
N ALA A 167 10.77 13.06 9.46
CA ALA A 167 9.36 12.81 9.23
C ALA A 167 9.14 11.42 8.61
N ILE A 168 8.06 10.78 9.00
CA ILE A 168 7.62 9.49 8.47
C ILE A 168 6.18 9.64 7.98
N GLU A 169 5.92 9.21 6.77
CA GLU A 169 4.59 9.07 6.20
C GLU A 169 4.23 7.58 6.15
N VAL A 170 2.98 7.28 6.49
CA VAL A 170 2.38 5.95 6.36
C VAL A 170 1.16 6.07 5.48
N ARG A 171 1.10 5.26 4.43
CA ARG A 171 -0.08 5.17 3.57
C ARG A 171 -1.10 4.25 4.21
N ILE A 172 -2.25 4.80 4.56
CA ILE A 172 -3.38 4.00 5.04
C ILE A 172 -4.20 3.57 3.83
N ASN A 173 -4.05 2.31 3.44
CA ASN A 173 -4.80 1.73 2.33
C ASN A 173 -5.93 0.85 2.84
N ALA A 174 -7.05 0.79 2.10
CA ALA A 174 -8.14 -0.13 2.33
C ALA A 174 -7.76 -1.52 1.81
N GLU A 175 -6.91 -2.20 2.57
CA GLU A 175 -6.37 -3.54 2.29
C GLU A 175 -6.35 -4.38 3.55
N ASP A 176 -6.61 -5.67 3.42
CA ASP A 176 -6.45 -6.63 4.51
C ASP A 176 -5.03 -7.22 4.48
N PRO A 177 -4.17 -6.85 5.43
CA PRO A 177 -2.80 -7.33 5.49
C PRO A 177 -2.67 -8.72 6.13
N ALA A 178 -3.77 -9.39 6.42
CA ALA A 178 -3.77 -10.70 7.08
C ALA A 178 -2.81 -11.65 6.37
N GLU A 179 -1.93 -12.26 7.17
CA GLU A 179 -0.89 -13.20 6.71
C GLU A 179 -0.03 -12.70 5.53
N GLY A 180 0.12 -11.37 5.41
CA GLY A 180 0.94 -10.73 4.38
C GLY A 180 0.30 -10.68 2.98
N GLN A 181 -1.00 -10.96 2.86
CA GLN A 181 -1.67 -11.00 1.54
C GLN A 181 -2.02 -9.62 0.99
N PHE A 182 -2.45 -8.66 1.84
CA PHE A 182 -2.86 -7.31 1.43
C PHE A 182 -3.98 -7.33 0.37
N LEU A 183 -5.01 -8.09 0.63
CA LEU A 183 -6.16 -8.14 -0.27
C LEU A 183 -6.94 -6.82 -0.19
N PRO A 184 -7.40 -6.25 -1.33
CA PRO A 184 -8.26 -5.07 -1.31
C PRO A 184 -9.48 -5.28 -0.42
N SER A 185 -9.80 -4.26 0.38
CA SER A 185 -10.94 -4.25 1.31
C SER A 185 -11.84 -3.04 1.04
N PRO A 186 -12.52 -2.98 -0.12
CA PRO A 186 -13.48 -1.91 -0.40
C PRO A 186 -14.66 -2.00 0.57
N GLY A 187 -15.27 -0.87 0.86
CA GLY A 187 -16.42 -0.83 1.75
C GLY A 187 -16.66 0.53 2.38
N ARG A 188 -17.59 0.57 3.33
CA ARG A 188 -17.96 1.80 4.02
C ARG A 188 -17.13 2.00 5.28
N LEU A 189 -16.60 3.21 5.47
CA LEU A 189 -15.98 3.66 6.70
C LEU A 189 -17.08 3.89 7.78
N ALA A 190 -17.31 2.87 8.61
CA ALA A 190 -18.38 2.93 9.61
C ALA A 190 -17.98 3.81 10.81
N THR A 191 -16.70 3.76 11.20
CA THR A 191 -16.08 4.69 12.14
C THR A 191 -14.78 5.16 11.51
N PHE A 192 -14.53 6.45 11.59
CA PHE A 192 -13.28 7.02 11.08
C PHE A 192 -12.84 8.21 11.92
N LYS A 193 -11.70 8.07 12.60
CA LYS A 193 -11.11 9.13 13.39
C LYS A 193 -9.60 9.08 13.30
N ALA A 194 -9.04 9.99 12.54
CA ALA A 194 -7.60 10.15 12.45
C ALA A 194 -7.02 10.66 13.77
N SER A 195 -5.82 10.17 14.11
CA SER A 195 -5.06 10.65 15.23
C SER A 195 -4.57 12.08 15.01
N ALA A 196 -4.37 12.83 16.10
CA ALA A 196 -3.93 14.20 16.07
C ALA A 196 -2.87 14.47 17.14
N GLY A 197 -2.34 15.69 17.14
CA GLY A 197 -1.38 16.16 18.15
C GLY A 197 -0.15 16.80 17.55
N PHE A 198 0.79 17.20 18.42
CA PHE A 198 2.01 17.86 18.00
C PHE A 198 2.86 16.96 17.09
N GLY A 199 3.18 17.47 15.88
CA GLY A 199 3.98 16.76 14.90
C GLY A 199 3.23 15.61 14.24
N THR A 200 1.90 15.60 14.23
CA THR A 200 1.04 14.66 13.52
C THR A 200 0.19 15.44 12.52
N ARG A 201 0.20 15.01 11.26
CA ARG A 201 -0.58 15.55 10.15
C ARG A 201 -1.35 14.40 9.50
N TRP A 202 -2.59 14.65 9.15
CA TRP A 202 -3.43 13.75 8.38
C TRP A 202 -3.84 14.42 7.07
N ASP A 203 -3.49 13.77 5.94
CA ASP A 203 -3.93 14.16 4.61
C ASP A 203 -4.87 13.08 4.08
N GLY A 204 -6.16 13.23 4.31
CA GLY A 204 -7.19 12.24 3.98
C GLY A 204 -8.07 12.65 2.82
N GLY A 205 -8.59 11.66 2.10
CA GLY A 205 -9.55 11.83 1.02
C GLY A 205 -10.97 11.37 1.38
N TYR A 206 -11.16 10.81 2.59
CA TYR A 206 -12.42 10.20 3.03
C TYR A 206 -12.73 10.62 4.47
N GLU A 207 -14.03 10.57 4.81
CA GLU A 207 -14.59 10.86 6.13
C GLU A 207 -15.46 9.69 6.61
N GLU A 208 -15.87 9.72 7.89
CA GLU A 208 -16.80 8.73 8.45
C GLU A 208 -18.11 8.71 7.66
N GLY A 209 -18.51 7.53 7.23
CA GLY A 209 -19.68 7.30 6.42
C GLY A 209 -19.46 7.21 4.92
N ASP A 210 -18.27 7.61 4.43
CA ASP A 210 -17.91 7.47 3.03
C ASP A 210 -17.69 5.99 2.63
N GLU A 211 -17.78 5.73 1.33
CA GLU A 211 -17.57 4.42 0.74
C GLU A 211 -16.30 4.41 -0.11
N ILE A 212 -15.38 3.48 0.18
CA ILE A 212 -14.19 3.24 -0.62
C ILE A 212 -14.55 2.28 -1.75
N SER A 213 -14.49 2.81 -2.96
CA SER A 213 -14.89 2.12 -4.17
C SER A 213 -13.82 1.12 -4.63
N GLN A 214 -14.28 -0.04 -5.12
CA GLN A 214 -13.39 -1.02 -5.79
C GLN A 214 -12.88 -0.56 -7.17
N PHE A 215 -13.42 0.54 -7.73
CA PHE A 215 -13.09 1.02 -9.08
C PHE A 215 -11.94 2.02 -9.14
N TYR A 216 -11.45 2.48 -7.99
CA TYR A 216 -10.39 3.47 -7.88
C TYR A 216 -9.26 2.96 -6.98
N ASP A 217 -8.29 3.83 -6.71
CA ASP A 217 -7.21 3.56 -5.78
C ASP A 217 -7.76 3.33 -4.36
N ASN A 218 -7.14 2.44 -3.61
CA ASN A 218 -7.54 2.07 -2.26
C ASN A 218 -6.93 2.95 -1.17
N LEU A 219 -6.19 4.00 -1.53
CA LEU A 219 -5.58 4.93 -0.57
C LEU A 219 -6.67 5.74 0.15
N VAL A 220 -6.83 5.50 1.45
CA VAL A 220 -7.75 6.26 2.31
C VAL A 220 -7.16 7.63 2.66
N GLY A 221 -5.87 7.67 2.91
CA GLY A 221 -5.12 8.88 3.23
C GLY A 221 -3.73 8.56 3.73
N LYS A 222 -3.03 9.60 4.18
CA LYS A 222 -1.64 9.55 4.64
C LYS A 222 -1.54 10.10 6.04
N LEU A 223 -0.89 9.34 6.91
CA LEU A 223 -0.52 9.80 8.25
C LEU A 223 0.95 10.20 8.25
N ILE A 224 1.25 11.46 8.55
CA ILE A 224 2.60 11.98 8.57
C ILE A 224 2.96 12.38 10.00
N CYS A 225 4.08 11.85 10.52
CA CYS A 225 4.56 12.18 11.84
C CYS A 225 5.98 12.72 11.79
N TRP A 226 6.17 13.89 12.39
CA TRP A 226 7.47 14.54 12.53
C TRP A 226 8.03 14.34 13.95
N GLY A 227 9.34 14.14 14.05
CA GLY A 227 10.10 14.11 15.30
C GLY A 227 11.40 14.91 15.19
N LYS A 228 11.98 15.29 16.34
CA LYS A 228 13.29 15.96 16.36
C LYS A 228 14.43 15.08 15.81
N ASP A 229 14.22 13.78 15.81
CA ASP A 229 15.09 12.72 15.31
C ASP A 229 14.24 11.54 14.83
N ARG A 230 14.86 10.58 14.13
CA ARG A 230 14.18 9.41 13.56
C ARG A 230 13.49 8.54 14.62
N GLU A 231 14.13 8.31 15.76
CA GLU A 231 13.56 7.52 16.86
C GLU A 231 12.26 8.15 17.38
N THR A 232 12.27 9.48 17.60
CA THR A 232 11.07 10.23 18.00
C THR A 232 9.98 10.19 16.92
N ALA A 233 10.34 10.26 15.64
CA ALA A 233 9.39 10.17 14.54
C ALA A 233 8.73 8.78 14.51
N ILE A 234 9.52 7.68 14.58
CA ILE A 234 9.02 6.30 14.65
C ILE A 234 8.07 6.12 15.84
N ALA A 235 8.50 6.51 17.04
CA ALA A 235 7.69 6.36 18.25
C ALA A 235 6.36 7.14 18.16
N ARG A 236 6.39 8.31 17.54
CA ARG A 236 5.19 9.14 17.34
C ARG A 236 4.26 8.53 16.29
N THR A 237 4.82 7.98 15.21
CA THR A 237 4.04 7.29 14.17
C THR A 237 3.34 6.06 14.73
N ILE A 238 4.05 5.24 15.52
CA ILE A 238 3.46 4.07 16.20
C ILE A 238 2.30 4.51 17.09
N ARG A 239 2.51 5.51 17.97
CA ARG A 239 1.43 6.03 18.82
C ARG A 239 0.24 6.53 18.00
N ALA A 240 0.50 7.27 16.93
CA ALA A 240 -0.55 7.83 16.11
C ALA A 240 -1.37 6.74 15.38
N LEU A 241 -0.72 5.67 14.91
CA LEU A 241 -1.41 4.51 14.34
C LEU A 241 -2.22 3.72 15.37
N GLU A 242 -1.72 3.61 16.63
CA GLU A 242 -2.45 2.96 17.71
C GLU A 242 -3.70 3.76 18.18
N GLU A 243 -3.68 5.06 18.03
CA GLU A 243 -4.80 5.96 18.35
C GLU A 243 -5.76 6.15 17.16
N PHE A 244 -5.45 5.59 15.98
CA PHE A 244 -6.28 5.70 14.80
C PHE A 244 -7.48 4.77 14.91
N GLU A 245 -8.69 5.31 14.85
CA GLU A 245 -9.93 4.54 14.93
C GLU A 245 -10.54 4.38 13.53
N VAL A 246 -10.60 3.15 13.03
CA VAL A 246 -11.23 2.82 11.74
C VAL A 246 -11.95 1.50 11.85
N SER A 247 -13.17 1.43 11.29
CA SER A 247 -13.96 0.20 11.22
C SER A 247 -14.86 0.18 9.99
N GLY A 248 -15.38 -1.01 9.66
CA GLY A 248 -16.20 -1.24 8.48
C GLY A 248 -15.43 -1.85 7.30
N LEU A 249 -14.12 -1.68 7.29
CA LEU A 249 -13.20 -2.29 6.31
C LEU A 249 -11.84 -2.55 6.96
N SER A 250 -11.02 -3.40 6.34
CA SER A 250 -9.64 -3.62 6.77
C SER A 250 -8.70 -2.57 6.18
N THR A 251 -7.65 -2.23 6.94
CA THR A 251 -6.60 -1.29 6.51
C THR A 251 -5.21 -1.87 6.72
N THR A 252 -4.20 -1.25 6.09
CA THR A 252 -2.78 -1.63 6.23
C THR A 252 -2.20 -1.36 7.62
N ILE A 253 -2.88 -0.62 8.51
CA ILE A 253 -2.39 -0.21 9.83
C ILE A 253 -1.73 -1.36 10.63
N PRO A 254 -2.29 -2.57 10.71
CA PRO A 254 -1.65 -3.66 11.45
C PRO A 254 -0.28 -4.07 10.88
N ALA A 255 -0.12 -4.07 9.56
CA ALA A 255 1.16 -4.36 8.92
C ALA A 255 2.15 -3.21 9.09
N ASP A 256 1.68 -1.96 8.98
CA ASP A 256 2.52 -0.77 9.16
C ASP A 256 3.09 -0.69 10.57
N LEU A 257 2.29 -1.05 11.59
CA LEU A 257 2.75 -1.20 12.97
C LEU A 257 3.80 -2.31 13.12
N ALA A 258 3.63 -3.44 12.42
CA ALA A 258 4.61 -4.53 12.42
C ALA A 258 5.93 -4.07 11.77
N ILE A 259 5.89 -3.34 10.66
CA ILE A 259 7.06 -2.75 10.00
C ILE A 259 7.80 -1.81 10.94
N LEU A 260 7.10 -0.80 11.49
CA LEU A 260 7.69 0.25 12.34
C LEU A 260 8.32 -0.30 13.62
N ARG A 261 7.79 -1.40 14.16
CA ARG A 261 8.30 -2.06 15.36
C ARG A 261 9.42 -3.05 15.09
N HIS A 262 9.63 -3.42 13.82
CA HIS A 262 10.64 -4.42 13.48
C HIS A 262 12.05 -3.88 13.71
N PRO A 263 12.95 -4.66 14.36
CA PRO A 263 14.32 -4.22 14.63
C PRO A 263 15.11 -3.81 13.38
N ASP A 264 14.88 -4.47 12.24
CA ASP A 264 15.57 -4.14 10.99
C ASP A 264 15.11 -2.80 10.41
N PHE A 265 13.82 -2.45 10.52
CA PHE A 265 13.33 -1.14 10.13
C PHE A 265 13.92 -0.05 11.05
N GLN A 266 13.89 -0.27 12.37
CA GLN A 266 14.45 0.68 13.34
C GLN A 266 15.96 0.87 13.13
N ALA A 267 16.68 -0.20 12.81
CA ALA A 267 18.12 -0.18 12.52
C ALA A 267 18.45 0.20 11.06
N ASN A 268 17.46 0.59 10.25
CA ASN A 268 17.62 0.97 8.84
C ASN A 268 18.31 -0.11 7.97
N LYS A 269 17.96 -1.38 8.19
CA LYS A 269 18.52 -2.53 7.46
C LYS A 269 17.59 -3.09 6.39
N HIS A 270 16.44 -2.45 6.20
CA HIS A 270 15.47 -2.84 5.19
C HIS A 270 15.91 -2.38 3.78
N SER A 271 15.48 -3.11 2.78
CA SER A 271 15.67 -2.83 1.35
C SER A 271 14.32 -2.88 0.64
N THR A 272 14.29 -2.56 -0.63
CA THR A 272 13.06 -2.59 -1.43
C THR A 272 12.34 -3.94 -1.47
N LYS A 273 13.04 -5.03 -1.14
CA LYS A 273 12.49 -6.39 -1.10
C LYS A 273 12.19 -6.89 0.31
N TRP A 274 12.57 -6.12 1.32
CA TRP A 274 12.57 -6.60 2.70
C TRP A 274 11.17 -6.92 3.22
N VAL A 275 10.15 -6.18 2.84
CA VAL A 275 8.76 -6.44 3.27
C VAL A 275 8.28 -7.80 2.72
N GLU A 276 8.69 -8.18 1.51
CA GLU A 276 8.26 -9.44 0.87
C GLU A 276 9.12 -10.63 1.28
N GLU A 277 10.43 -10.43 1.42
CA GLU A 277 11.38 -11.53 1.60
C GLU A 277 11.86 -11.70 3.05
N GLY A 278 11.78 -10.67 3.87
CA GLY A 278 12.41 -10.60 5.19
C GLY A 278 11.46 -10.33 6.35
N LEU A 279 10.26 -9.84 6.11
CA LEU A 279 9.29 -9.51 7.16
C LEU A 279 8.29 -10.65 7.36
N ASP A 280 8.24 -11.18 8.58
CA ASP A 280 7.22 -12.17 8.96
C ASP A 280 5.94 -11.45 9.40
N LEU A 281 4.91 -11.53 8.56
CA LEU A 281 3.56 -11.02 8.85
C LEU A 281 2.59 -12.13 9.28
N THR A 282 3.09 -13.35 9.55
CA THR A 282 2.28 -14.44 10.10
C THR A 282 1.64 -14.01 11.43
N GLY A 283 0.33 -14.12 11.53
CA GLY A 283 -0.44 -13.70 12.71
C GLY A 283 -0.79 -12.22 12.76
N VAL A 284 -0.39 -11.42 11.78
CA VAL A 284 -1.01 -10.11 11.55
C VAL A 284 -2.45 -10.35 11.13
N LYS A 285 -3.38 -9.80 11.89
CA LYS A 285 -4.81 -9.89 11.58
C LYS A 285 -5.24 -8.56 10.97
N GLY A 286 -6.11 -8.64 9.96
CA GLY A 286 -6.83 -7.47 9.49
C GLY A 286 -7.66 -6.84 10.60
N SER A 287 -8.09 -5.62 10.41
CA SER A 287 -9.03 -4.97 11.33
C SER A 287 -10.29 -5.84 11.41
N ASP A 288 -10.83 -6.04 12.62
CA ASP A 288 -12.09 -6.76 12.78
C ASP A 288 -13.18 -6.04 11.97
N THR A 289 -13.51 -6.57 10.81
CA THR A 289 -14.71 -6.21 10.08
C THR A 289 -15.89 -6.86 10.81
N GLU A 290 -16.18 -6.41 12.06
CA GLU A 290 -17.49 -6.71 12.60
C GLU A 290 -18.46 -6.05 11.63
N ASN A 291 -19.15 -6.87 10.85
CA ASN A 291 -20.31 -6.45 10.10
C ASN A 291 -21.20 -5.70 11.11
N ILE A 292 -21.16 -4.39 11.05
CA ILE A 292 -22.22 -3.58 11.64
C ILE A 292 -23.41 -3.90 10.74
N GLU A 293 -24.09 -5.01 11.07
CA GLU A 293 -25.40 -5.29 10.51
C GLU A 293 -26.17 -3.98 10.63
N ASP A 294 -26.54 -3.48 9.47
CA ASP A 294 -27.43 -2.34 9.28
C ASP A 294 -28.47 -2.38 10.41
N GLY A 295 -28.61 -1.31 11.16
CA GLY A 295 -29.27 -1.23 12.46
C GLY A 295 -30.75 -1.65 12.52
N SER A 296 -31.09 -2.80 11.94
CA SER A 296 -32.41 -3.41 11.93
C SER A 296 -32.68 -4.35 13.10
N ASN A 297 -31.74 -4.64 13.98
CA ASN A 297 -31.94 -5.42 15.19
C ASN A 297 -32.34 -4.54 16.39
N SER A 298 -33.27 -3.62 16.18
CA SER A 298 -33.96 -2.97 17.30
C SER A 298 -35.13 -3.87 17.75
N VAL A 299 -35.07 -4.28 19.00
CA VAL A 299 -36.21 -4.95 19.63
C VAL A 299 -37.20 -3.89 20.07
N VAL A 300 -38.41 -3.92 19.51
CA VAL A 300 -39.49 -3.06 20.00
C VAL A 300 -39.92 -3.59 21.36
N ARG A 301 -39.64 -2.86 22.41
CA ARG A 301 -40.16 -3.10 23.77
C ARG A 301 -41.36 -2.22 24.01
N THR A 302 -42.49 -2.82 24.32
CA THR A 302 -43.70 -2.12 24.77
C THR A 302 -43.74 -2.17 26.29
N THR A 303 -43.82 -1.01 26.92
CA THR A 303 -43.91 -0.83 28.37
C THR A 303 -45.12 0.05 28.70
N ASP A 304 -45.95 -0.38 29.66
CA ASP A 304 -47.01 0.46 30.15
C ASP A 304 -46.47 1.46 31.19
N VAL A 305 -46.71 2.71 30.93
CA VAL A 305 -46.27 3.84 31.78
C VAL A 305 -47.49 4.57 32.26
N GLU A 306 -47.58 4.82 33.58
CA GLU A 306 -48.63 5.63 34.17
C GLU A 306 -48.12 7.05 34.42
N VAL A 307 -48.82 8.04 33.83
CA VAL A 307 -48.50 9.46 34.03
C VAL A 307 -49.78 10.15 34.50
N ASN A 308 -49.75 10.75 35.67
CA ASN A 308 -50.88 11.45 36.28
C ASN A 308 -52.17 10.58 36.35
N GLY A 309 -52.00 9.30 36.71
CA GLY A 309 -53.13 8.38 36.86
C GLY A 309 -53.70 7.86 35.54
N LYS A 310 -53.08 8.19 34.39
CA LYS A 310 -53.44 7.64 33.07
C LYS A 310 -52.38 6.67 32.60
N ARG A 311 -52.79 5.49 32.15
CA ARG A 311 -51.90 4.50 31.55
C ARG A 311 -51.70 4.75 30.05
N PHE A 312 -50.46 4.68 29.64
CA PHE A 312 -49.99 4.77 28.25
C PHE A 312 -49.17 3.55 27.92
N SER A 313 -49.46 2.90 26.81
CA SER A 313 -48.59 1.87 26.28
C SER A 313 -47.57 2.54 25.35
N VAL A 314 -46.29 2.53 25.73
CA VAL A 314 -45.19 3.19 25.02
C VAL A 314 -44.36 2.09 24.35
N SER A 315 -44.29 2.10 23.01
CA SER A 315 -43.41 1.25 22.24
C SER A 315 -42.11 2.00 21.94
N MET A 316 -40.98 1.48 22.42
CA MET A 316 -39.64 2.01 22.18
C MET A 316 -38.83 1.01 21.36
N SER A 317 -38.20 1.48 20.32
CA SER A 317 -37.15 0.73 19.63
C SER A 317 -35.85 0.88 20.43
N VAL A 318 -35.39 -0.20 21.05
CA VAL A 318 -34.15 -0.22 21.84
C VAL A 318 -33.12 -1.09 21.12
N PRO A 319 -31.85 -0.65 20.99
CA PRO A 319 -30.80 -1.52 20.47
C PRO A 319 -30.71 -2.79 21.32
N SER A 320 -30.56 -3.94 20.66
CA SER A 320 -30.40 -5.24 21.34
C SER A 320 -29.03 -5.27 22.02
N GLY A 321 -28.98 -4.85 23.28
CA GLY A 321 -27.76 -4.97 24.10
C GLY A 321 -27.47 -6.44 24.40
N LYS A 322 -26.44 -7.00 23.79
CA LYS A 322 -25.88 -8.31 24.16
C LYS A 322 -25.15 -8.18 25.51
N ASN A 323 -25.86 -8.37 26.61
CA ASN A 323 -25.24 -8.83 27.86
C ASN A 323 -25.08 -10.36 27.76
N GLN A 324 -24.01 -10.81 27.11
CA GLN A 324 -23.56 -12.20 27.26
C GLN A 324 -22.38 -12.23 28.22
N ILE A 325 -22.64 -12.80 29.40
CA ILE A 325 -21.61 -13.36 30.27
C ILE A 325 -20.83 -14.38 29.44
N ARG A 326 -19.59 -14.04 29.06
CA ARG A 326 -18.67 -14.96 28.39
C ARG A 326 -18.40 -16.14 29.30
N ARG A 327 -19.02 -17.27 29.03
CA ARG A 327 -18.46 -18.59 29.35
C ARG A 327 -17.45 -18.93 28.25
N SER A 328 -16.21 -19.00 28.67
CA SER A 328 -15.09 -19.51 27.89
C SER A 328 -15.46 -20.88 27.31
N ALA A 329 -15.68 -20.94 26.03
CA ALA A 329 -15.63 -22.18 25.27
C ALA A 329 -14.72 -21.94 24.08
N SER A 330 -13.61 -22.64 24.08
CA SER A 330 -12.75 -22.80 22.92
C SER A 330 -13.60 -23.19 21.72
N SER A 331 -13.65 -22.35 20.73
CA SER A 331 -14.11 -22.74 19.40
C SER A 331 -13.06 -22.34 18.39
N THR A 332 -12.25 -23.29 18.02
CA THR A 332 -11.81 -23.48 16.64
C THR A 332 -13.04 -23.30 15.74
N GLY A 333 -12.99 -22.32 14.89
CA GLY A 333 -14.09 -22.08 13.97
C GLY A 333 -13.62 -21.12 12.88
N ALA A 334 -12.73 -21.60 12.01
CA ALA A 334 -12.70 -21.15 10.64
C ALA A 334 -14.11 -21.29 10.09
N SER A 335 -14.73 -20.23 9.62
CA SER A 335 -15.82 -20.34 8.67
C SER A 335 -15.22 -20.72 7.33
N ALA A 336 -14.85 -21.98 7.22
CA ALA A 336 -14.82 -22.61 5.92
C ALA A 336 -16.28 -22.66 5.47
N SER A 337 -16.67 -21.86 4.49
CA SER A 337 -17.67 -22.30 3.53
C SER A 337 -17.06 -23.57 2.94
N GLY A 338 -17.60 -24.72 3.35
CA GLY A 338 -17.11 -26.04 2.95
C GLY A 338 -16.98 -26.09 1.45
N GLY A 339 -15.81 -26.47 0.99
CA GLY A 339 -15.47 -26.55 -0.40
C GLY A 339 -16.44 -27.43 -1.17
N ASP A 340 -17.32 -26.82 -1.92
CA ASP A 340 -18.12 -27.49 -2.95
C ASP A 340 -17.33 -27.54 -4.28
N GLY A 341 -16.03 -27.24 -4.25
CA GLY A 341 -15.15 -27.22 -5.40
C GLY A 341 -15.38 -26.06 -6.37
N LYS A 342 -16.17 -25.06 -6.00
CA LYS A 342 -16.42 -23.89 -6.84
C LYS A 342 -15.57 -22.72 -6.39
N ILE A 343 -14.60 -22.36 -7.20
CA ILE A 343 -13.73 -21.22 -6.95
C ILE A 343 -14.37 -19.95 -7.51
N SER A 344 -14.65 -19.01 -6.63
CA SER A 344 -15.17 -17.69 -6.99
C SER A 344 -14.15 -16.60 -6.74
N VAL A 345 -14.23 -15.50 -7.51
CA VAL A 345 -13.37 -14.34 -7.28
C VAL A 345 -13.95 -13.48 -6.15
N PRO A 346 -13.10 -13.01 -5.22
CA PRO A 346 -13.55 -12.22 -4.07
C PRO A 346 -13.95 -10.78 -4.44
N MET A 347 -13.55 -10.31 -5.63
CA MET A 347 -13.77 -8.94 -6.08
C MET A 347 -13.82 -8.86 -7.61
N GLN A 348 -14.33 -7.75 -8.10
CA GLN A 348 -14.30 -7.45 -9.53
C GLN A 348 -12.87 -7.16 -10.00
N GLY A 349 -12.52 -7.69 -11.18
CA GLY A 349 -11.22 -7.46 -11.79
C GLY A 349 -11.14 -8.04 -13.20
N THR A 350 -9.93 -8.08 -13.73
CA THR A 350 -9.62 -8.69 -15.03
C THR A 350 -8.73 -9.91 -14.82
N ILE A 351 -9.05 -11.03 -15.48
CA ILE A 351 -8.21 -12.23 -15.46
C ILE A 351 -6.94 -11.95 -16.26
N VAL A 352 -5.80 -11.89 -15.59
CA VAL A 352 -4.51 -11.62 -16.23
C VAL A 352 -3.88 -12.90 -16.75
N LYS A 353 -4.00 -13.98 -15.97
CA LYS A 353 -3.36 -15.25 -16.27
C LYS A 353 -4.13 -16.41 -15.66
N ILE A 354 -4.22 -17.52 -16.40
CA ILE A 354 -4.71 -18.81 -15.92
C ILE A 354 -3.52 -19.77 -15.86
N GLN A 355 -3.28 -20.37 -14.68
CA GLN A 355 -2.10 -21.19 -14.42
C GLN A 355 -2.37 -22.70 -14.52
N VAL A 356 -3.62 -23.10 -14.65
CA VAL A 356 -4.10 -24.48 -14.68
C VAL A 356 -4.91 -24.77 -15.92
N ALA A 357 -5.05 -26.05 -16.28
CA ALA A 357 -5.88 -26.52 -17.38
C ALA A 357 -6.94 -27.52 -16.87
N VAL A 358 -8.01 -27.68 -17.63
CA VAL A 358 -9.03 -28.72 -17.34
C VAL A 358 -8.37 -30.09 -17.35
N GLY A 359 -8.54 -30.85 -16.29
CA GLY A 359 -7.94 -32.16 -16.06
C GLY A 359 -6.66 -32.13 -15.20
N ASP A 360 -6.15 -30.97 -14.81
CA ASP A 360 -5.02 -30.86 -13.88
C ASP A 360 -5.46 -31.19 -12.45
N THR A 361 -4.59 -31.87 -11.72
CA THR A 361 -4.78 -32.12 -10.28
C THR A 361 -4.11 -31.00 -9.51
N VAL A 362 -4.82 -30.46 -8.50
CA VAL A 362 -4.40 -29.37 -7.66
C VAL A 362 -4.55 -29.68 -6.18
N GLU A 363 -3.69 -29.11 -5.35
CA GLU A 363 -3.75 -29.18 -3.89
C GLU A 363 -4.28 -27.86 -3.34
N SER A 364 -4.88 -27.89 -2.14
CA SER A 364 -5.32 -26.68 -1.43
C SER A 364 -4.13 -25.74 -1.22
N GLY A 365 -4.28 -24.47 -1.70
CA GLY A 365 -3.24 -23.46 -1.72
C GLY A 365 -2.56 -23.26 -3.08
N ASP A 366 -2.74 -24.18 -4.03
CA ASP A 366 -2.20 -24.01 -5.39
C ASP A 366 -2.83 -22.82 -6.10
N ILE A 367 -2.00 -22.03 -6.78
CA ILE A 367 -2.47 -20.84 -7.51
C ILE A 367 -3.12 -21.30 -8.83
N LEU A 368 -4.40 -20.98 -8.99
CA LEU A 368 -5.18 -21.35 -10.15
C LEU A 368 -5.16 -20.29 -11.25
N LEU A 369 -5.33 -19.03 -10.86
CA LEU A 369 -5.31 -17.89 -11.78
C LEU A 369 -4.87 -16.60 -11.07
N VAL A 370 -4.56 -15.59 -11.88
CA VAL A 370 -4.18 -14.24 -11.42
C VAL A 370 -5.25 -13.25 -11.85
N LEU A 371 -5.83 -12.57 -10.87
CA LEU A 371 -6.82 -11.50 -11.04
C LEU A 371 -6.16 -10.13 -10.84
N GLU A 372 -6.22 -9.24 -11.81
CA GLU A 372 -5.87 -7.83 -11.62
C GLU A 372 -7.09 -7.06 -11.13
N ALA A 373 -6.98 -6.48 -9.94
CA ALA A 373 -7.98 -5.60 -9.35
C ALA A 373 -7.29 -4.42 -8.69
N MET A 374 -7.82 -3.20 -8.83
CA MET A 374 -7.28 -1.97 -8.21
C MET A 374 -5.77 -1.77 -8.47
N LYS A 375 -5.30 -2.06 -9.71
CA LYS A 375 -3.89 -2.00 -10.15
C LYS A 375 -2.95 -3.01 -9.47
N MET A 376 -3.48 -4.03 -8.82
CA MET A 376 -2.72 -5.09 -8.19
C MET A 376 -3.09 -6.45 -8.76
N GLU A 377 -2.09 -7.31 -8.91
CA GLU A 377 -2.28 -8.72 -9.25
C GLU A 377 -2.52 -9.53 -7.98
N ASN A 378 -3.66 -10.23 -7.94
CA ASN A 378 -4.06 -11.07 -6.83
C ASN A 378 -4.12 -12.53 -7.29
N ASN A 379 -3.45 -13.40 -6.57
CA ASN A 379 -3.51 -14.82 -6.81
C ASN A 379 -4.80 -15.41 -6.25
N ILE A 380 -5.53 -16.13 -7.06
CA ILE A 380 -6.69 -16.93 -6.64
C ILE A 380 -6.22 -18.37 -6.54
N SER A 381 -6.29 -18.93 -5.34
CA SER A 381 -5.81 -20.27 -5.02
C SER A 381 -6.96 -21.24 -4.79
N SER A 382 -6.65 -22.53 -4.92
CA SER A 382 -7.59 -23.60 -4.56
C SER A 382 -7.80 -23.65 -3.05
N ASP A 383 -9.04 -23.88 -2.61
CA ASP A 383 -9.43 -24.16 -1.22
C ASP A 383 -9.60 -25.65 -0.94
N VAL A 384 -9.51 -26.49 -1.96
CA VAL A 384 -9.67 -27.95 -1.89
C VAL A 384 -8.64 -28.68 -2.73
N ASP A 385 -8.37 -29.94 -2.36
CA ASP A 385 -7.62 -30.88 -3.22
C ASP A 385 -8.59 -31.48 -4.24
N GLY A 386 -8.16 -31.67 -5.49
CA GLY A 386 -9.01 -32.26 -6.50
C GLY A 386 -8.54 -32.06 -7.92
N THR A 387 -9.42 -32.31 -8.89
CA THR A 387 -9.13 -32.17 -10.31
C THR A 387 -9.97 -31.08 -10.94
N ILE A 388 -9.34 -30.19 -11.74
CA ILE A 388 -10.04 -29.11 -12.44
C ILE A 388 -11.03 -29.70 -13.43
N SER A 389 -12.34 -29.48 -13.19
CA SER A 389 -13.40 -29.98 -14.09
C SER A 389 -13.84 -28.93 -15.10
N GLU A 390 -13.83 -27.65 -14.74
CA GLU A 390 -14.25 -26.57 -15.65
C GLU A 390 -13.48 -25.27 -15.35
N ILE A 391 -13.14 -24.52 -16.43
CA ILE A 391 -12.63 -23.15 -16.36
C ILE A 391 -13.61 -22.27 -17.13
N GLY A 392 -14.35 -21.43 -16.41
CA GLY A 392 -15.43 -20.59 -16.92
C GLY A 392 -14.99 -19.24 -17.50
N VAL A 393 -13.70 -18.95 -17.49
CA VAL A 393 -13.14 -17.64 -17.89
C VAL A 393 -11.92 -17.79 -18.78
N SER A 394 -11.56 -16.72 -19.47
CA SER A 394 -10.36 -16.61 -20.31
C SER A 394 -9.49 -15.45 -19.86
N GLU A 395 -8.20 -15.48 -20.19
CA GLU A 395 -7.30 -14.33 -19.97
C GLU A 395 -7.83 -13.09 -20.72
N GLY A 396 -7.93 -11.97 -20.02
CA GLY A 396 -8.52 -10.71 -20.49
C GLY A 396 -10.00 -10.52 -20.15
N ASP A 397 -10.68 -11.54 -19.61
CA ASP A 397 -12.09 -11.41 -19.21
C ASP A 397 -12.23 -10.55 -17.94
N SER A 398 -13.26 -9.73 -17.91
CA SER A 398 -13.67 -8.99 -16.72
C SER A 398 -14.70 -9.79 -15.93
N VAL A 399 -14.44 -9.98 -14.64
CA VAL A 399 -15.27 -10.77 -13.71
C VAL A 399 -15.76 -9.91 -12.55
N GLY A 400 -16.95 -10.19 -12.02
CA GLY A 400 -17.51 -9.52 -10.84
C GLY A 400 -17.27 -10.31 -9.55
N ALA A 401 -17.34 -9.64 -8.40
CA ALA A 401 -17.24 -10.30 -7.11
C ALA A 401 -18.29 -11.42 -6.97
N GLY A 402 -17.85 -12.63 -6.59
CA GLY A 402 -18.70 -13.80 -6.46
C GLY A 402 -18.89 -14.61 -7.75
N ASP A 403 -18.36 -14.17 -8.88
CA ASP A 403 -18.41 -14.96 -10.12
C ASP A 403 -17.57 -16.25 -9.95
N ILE A 404 -18.14 -17.38 -10.33
CA ILE A 404 -17.44 -18.67 -10.34
C ILE A 404 -16.54 -18.72 -11.56
N VAL A 405 -15.25 -18.89 -11.35
CA VAL A 405 -14.22 -18.87 -12.41
C VAL A 405 -13.67 -20.25 -12.72
N ILE A 406 -13.59 -21.12 -11.72
CA ILE A 406 -13.07 -22.48 -11.86
C ILE A 406 -13.94 -23.43 -11.04
N VAL A 407 -14.13 -24.64 -11.52
CA VAL A 407 -14.79 -25.73 -10.78
C VAL A 407 -13.80 -26.89 -10.63
N ILE A 408 -13.65 -27.36 -9.42
CA ILE A 408 -12.79 -28.47 -9.01
C ILE A 408 -13.70 -29.62 -8.56
N ASP A 409 -13.44 -30.81 -9.02
CA ASP A 409 -14.06 -32.02 -8.49
C ASP A 409 -13.18 -32.50 -7.32
N PRO A 410 -13.62 -32.36 -6.05
CA PRO A 410 -12.81 -32.71 -4.91
C PRO A 410 -12.48 -34.21 -4.88
N ASP A 411 -11.26 -34.55 -4.49
CA ASP A 411 -10.87 -35.94 -4.23
C ASP A 411 -11.65 -36.48 -3.03
N SER A 412 -12.22 -37.69 -3.17
CA SER A 412 -13.16 -38.34 -2.27
C SER A 412 -12.48 -38.85 -0.98
#